data_5b2dfec24c9b9222a1f16cf08e8dd169
#
_entry.id   5b2dfec24c9b9222a1f16cf08e8dd169
#
_cell.length_a   1.000
_cell.length_b   1.000
_cell.length_c   1.000
_cell.angle_alpha   90.00
_cell.angle_beta   90.00
_cell.angle_gamma   90.00
#
_symmetry.space_group_name_H-M   'P 1'
#
loop_
_entity.id
_entity.type
_entity.pdbx_description
1 polymer ?
#
loop_
_entity_poly.entity_id
_entity_poly.type
_entity_poly.pdbx_seq_one_letter_code
_entity_poly.pdbx_strand_id
1 'polypeptide(L)'
;AELFGFYSDYSNLLGRCRVSDFGCDPGQVFSGGEVIINGLEVFGEQTFAISPSTTLRLGLTYTYTKSEFQSSFLSTFSQFGAVKQGDELPYLPEHLAKISAGLSLPNWDFSGSVKYQSEMREEPGQGPINEGIFTEDYLVTDLNISWFATESLTVYASIKNALDERAIISHRPFGARPNAPLSAVIRAKYSFL
;
A
#
# COMPACT_ATOMS: atom_id res chain seq x y z
N ALA A 1 -17.15 13.27 0.08
CA ALA A 1 -16.00 12.97 -0.76
C ALA A 1 -15.06 14.15 -0.74
N GLU A 2 -13.76 13.88 -0.77
CA GLU A 2 -12.69 14.88 -0.72
C GLU A 2 -11.71 14.59 -1.85
N LEU A 3 -11.12 15.65 -2.41
CA LEU A 3 -10.11 15.59 -3.45
C LEU A 3 -8.97 16.52 -3.06
N PHE A 4 -7.75 16.00 -3.01
CA PHE A 4 -6.54 16.74 -2.70
C PHE A 4 -5.55 16.62 -3.85
N GLY A 5 -4.92 17.74 -4.25
CA GLY A 5 -3.71 17.73 -5.04
C GLY A 5 -2.52 18.00 -4.13
N PHE A 6 -1.42 17.31 -4.34
CA PHE A 6 -0.17 17.55 -3.60
C PHE A 6 1.00 17.75 -4.56
N TYR A 7 1.95 18.54 -4.10
CA TYR A 7 3.21 18.81 -4.78
C TYR A 7 4.31 18.97 -3.74
N SER A 8 5.37 18.19 -3.88
CA SER A 8 6.55 18.22 -3.00
C SER A 8 7.80 18.36 -3.85
N ASP A 9 8.62 19.34 -3.52
CA ASP A 9 9.92 19.60 -4.14
C ASP A 9 11.01 19.37 -3.10
N TYR A 10 11.83 18.37 -3.35
CA TYR A 10 12.97 17.99 -2.51
C TYR A 10 14.24 18.41 -3.20
N SER A 11 14.86 19.51 -2.78
CA SER A 11 16.15 19.96 -3.30
C SER A 11 17.31 19.05 -2.90
N ASN A 12 17.16 18.22 -1.87
CA ASN A 12 18.15 17.24 -1.44
C ASN A 12 17.46 16.11 -0.65
N LEU A 13 17.07 15.07 -1.35
CA LEU A 13 16.53 13.88 -0.72
C LEU A 13 17.66 13.12 -0.02
N LEU A 14 17.59 13.00 1.30
CA LEU A 14 18.59 12.29 2.10
C LEU A 14 18.10 10.90 2.48
N GLY A 15 18.94 9.90 2.24
CA GLY A 15 18.75 8.55 2.71
C GLY A 15 19.87 8.12 3.66
N ARG A 16 19.64 7.01 4.37
CA ARG A 16 20.64 6.40 5.25
C ARG A 16 20.74 4.91 4.96
N CYS A 17 21.97 4.45 4.72
CA CYS A 17 22.27 3.05 4.49
C CYS A 17 21.96 2.19 5.71
N ARG A 18 21.32 1.04 5.50
CA ARG A 18 21.01 0.03 6.50
C ARG A 18 22.03 -1.11 6.41
N VAL A 19 22.05 -1.98 7.42
CA VAL A 19 22.91 -3.19 7.43
C VAL A 19 22.64 -4.12 6.24
N SER A 20 21.43 -4.06 5.68
CA SER A 20 21.00 -4.87 4.52
C SER A 20 21.34 -4.25 3.16
N ASP A 21 21.85 -3.02 3.13
CA ASP A 21 22.10 -2.31 1.88
C ASP A 21 23.52 -2.63 1.40
N PHE A 22 23.65 -2.93 0.12
CA PHE A 22 24.94 -3.23 -0.49
C PHE A 22 25.58 -1.96 -1.04
N GLY A 23 26.90 -1.87 -0.98
CA GLY A 23 27.68 -0.80 -1.60
C GLY A 23 27.80 0.48 -0.78
N CYS A 24 27.27 0.50 0.46
CA CYS A 24 27.47 1.60 1.40
C CYS A 24 27.54 1.08 2.85
N ASP A 25 28.21 1.83 3.73
CA ASP A 25 28.36 1.47 5.13
C ASP A 25 27.05 1.72 5.92
N PRO A 26 26.68 0.83 6.86
CA PRO A 26 25.53 1.03 7.72
C PRO A 26 25.59 2.35 8.48
N GLY A 27 24.54 3.16 8.35
CA GLY A 27 24.47 4.50 8.94
C GLY A 27 25.04 5.62 8.08
N GLN A 28 25.73 5.31 6.99
CA GLN A 28 26.21 6.32 6.03
C GLN A 28 25.00 7.05 5.41
N VAL A 29 25.08 8.37 5.36
CA VAL A 29 24.09 9.22 4.69
C VAL A 29 24.47 9.36 3.22
N PHE A 30 23.51 9.18 2.34
CA PHE A 30 23.66 9.45 0.91
C PHE A 30 22.67 10.51 0.45
N SER A 31 23.06 11.28 -0.56
CA SER A 31 22.15 12.18 -1.26
C SER A 31 21.37 11.41 -2.32
N GLY A 32 20.07 11.52 -2.28
CA GLY A 32 19.16 11.04 -3.31
C GLY A 32 18.84 12.09 -4.38
N GLY A 33 19.57 13.22 -4.39
CA GLY A 33 19.41 14.27 -5.39
C GLY A 33 18.14 15.12 -5.21
N GLU A 34 17.77 15.81 -6.29
CA GLU A 34 16.57 16.63 -6.37
C GLU A 34 15.44 15.82 -6.94
N VAL A 35 14.27 15.82 -6.25
CA VAL A 35 13.11 15.01 -6.64
C VAL A 35 11.83 15.84 -6.49
N ILE A 36 11.00 15.81 -7.51
CA ILE A 36 9.62 16.29 -7.44
C ILE A 36 8.71 15.10 -7.30
N ILE A 37 7.79 15.17 -6.34
CA ILE A 37 6.69 14.21 -6.16
C ILE A 37 5.39 14.98 -6.16
N ASN A 38 4.47 14.60 -7.04
CA ASN A 38 3.15 15.23 -7.14
C ASN A 38 2.07 14.19 -7.40
N GLY A 39 0.82 14.56 -7.17
CA GLY A 39 -0.27 13.65 -7.41
C GLY A 39 -1.62 14.16 -6.96
N LEU A 40 -2.56 13.23 -6.93
CA LEU A 40 -3.94 13.44 -6.53
C LEU A 40 -4.37 12.36 -5.55
N GLU A 41 -5.13 12.75 -4.54
CA GLU A 41 -5.78 11.84 -3.60
C GLU A 41 -7.29 12.07 -3.62
N VAL A 42 -8.03 10.98 -3.74
CA VAL A 42 -9.50 10.97 -3.65
C VAL A 42 -9.89 10.13 -2.45
N PHE A 43 -10.69 10.70 -1.59
CA PHE A 43 -11.32 9.99 -0.47
C PHE A 43 -12.84 10.16 -0.54
N GLY A 44 -13.57 9.07 -0.39
CA GLY A 44 -15.02 9.07 -0.31
C GLY A 44 -15.52 8.03 0.67
N GLU A 45 -16.43 8.44 1.54
CA GLU A 45 -17.16 7.52 2.42
C GLU A 45 -18.63 7.92 2.44
N GLN A 46 -19.52 6.94 2.35
CA GLN A 46 -20.95 7.13 2.41
C GLN A 46 -21.61 6.03 3.24
N THR A 47 -22.49 6.45 4.12
CA THR A 47 -23.30 5.57 4.95
C THR A 47 -24.77 5.70 4.54
N PHE A 48 -25.40 4.56 4.33
CA PHE A 48 -26.82 4.46 3.97
C PHE A 48 -27.56 3.72 5.08
N ALA A 49 -28.55 4.34 5.67
CA ALA A 49 -29.50 3.67 6.56
C ALA A 49 -30.53 2.92 5.70
N ILE A 50 -30.38 1.61 5.59
CA ILE A 50 -31.31 0.75 4.81
C ILE A 50 -32.60 0.52 5.60
N SER A 51 -32.49 0.34 6.94
CA SER A 51 -33.59 0.24 7.88
C SER A 51 -33.13 0.79 9.23
N PRO A 52 -34.05 0.89 10.25
CA PRO A 52 -33.64 1.32 11.59
C PRO A 52 -32.53 0.50 12.25
N SER A 53 -32.32 -0.74 11.80
CA SER A 53 -31.31 -1.66 12.35
C SER A 53 -30.31 -2.16 11.34
N THR A 54 -30.31 -1.61 10.10
CA THR A 54 -29.42 -2.05 9.02
C THR A 54 -28.73 -0.86 8.37
N THR A 55 -27.41 -0.89 8.33
CA THR A 55 -26.60 0.18 7.77
C THR A 55 -25.60 -0.38 6.76
N LEU A 56 -25.52 0.23 5.57
CA LEU A 56 -24.53 -0.03 4.56
C LEU A 56 -23.51 1.12 4.54
N ARG A 57 -22.23 0.81 4.65
CA ARG A 57 -21.11 1.75 4.49
C ARG A 57 -20.34 1.41 3.23
N LEU A 58 -20.05 2.40 2.43
CA LEU A 58 -19.19 2.28 1.24
C LEU A 58 -18.05 3.27 1.36
N GLY A 59 -16.83 2.83 1.05
CA GLY A 59 -15.65 3.66 1.08
C GLY A 59 -14.80 3.49 -0.17
N LEU A 60 -14.19 4.57 -0.63
CA LEU A 60 -13.24 4.63 -1.73
C LEU A 60 -12.05 5.49 -1.29
N THR A 61 -10.86 4.99 -1.54
CA THR A 61 -9.61 5.76 -1.48
C THR A 61 -8.82 5.49 -2.74
N TYR A 62 -8.32 6.54 -3.38
CA TYR A 62 -7.47 6.43 -4.54
C TYR A 62 -6.37 7.47 -4.48
N THR A 63 -5.13 7.05 -4.75
CA THR A 63 -3.97 7.93 -4.84
C THR A 63 -3.30 7.69 -6.19
N TYR A 64 -3.07 8.78 -6.91
CA TYR A 64 -2.18 8.85 -8.07
C TYR A 64 -0.93 9.62 -7.67
N THR A 65 0.24 9.03 -7.89
CA THR A 65 1.53 9.64 -7.55
C THR A 65 2.47 9.57 -8.73
N LYS A 66 3.08 10.70 -9.07
CA LYS A 66 4.17 10.78 -10.02
C LYS A 66 5.41 11.33 -9.33
N SER A 67 6.56 10.73 -9.60
CA SER A 67 7.84 11.22 -9.13
C SER A 67 8.81 11.41 -10.29
N GLU A 68 9.76 12.34 -10.14
CA GLU A 68 10.74 12.63 -11.16
C GLU A 68 12.02 13.21 -10.53
N PHE A 69 13.17 12.60 -10.81
CA PHE A 69 14.47 13.18 -10.48
C PHE A 69 14.73 14.39 -11.37
N GLN A 70 15.12 15.51 -10.75
CA GLN A 70 15.35 16.78 -11.46
C GLN A 70 16.80 16.97 -11.90
N SER A 71 17.72 16.14 -11.44
CA SER A 71 19.13 16.18 -11.78
C SER A 71 19.72 14.80 -12.03
N SER A 72 20.77 14.73 -12.83
CA SER A 72 21.52 13.49 -13.08
C SER A 72 22.71 13.43 -12.13
N PHE A 73 22.92 12.28 -11.48
CA PHE A 73 24.02 12.06 -10.55
C PHE A 73 24.39 10.58 -10.42
N LEU A 74 25.55 10.30 -9.85
CA LEU A 74 25.94 8.96 -9.46
C LEU A 74 25.79 8.83 -7.94
N SER A 75 24.89 7.93 -7.51
CA SER A 75 24.68 7.66 -6.11
C SER A 75 25.64 6.61 -5.57
N THR A 76 26.12 6.81 -4.35
CA THR A 76 26.85 5.78 -3.58
C THR A 76 25.93 4.68 -3.07
N PHE A 77 24.61 4.92 -3.04
CA PHE A 77 23.62 3.92 -2.73
C PHE A 77 23.37 3.04 -3.95
N SER A 78 23.73 1.77 -3.87
CA SER A 78 23.76 0.86 -5.01
C SER A 78 22.41 0.69 -5.72
N GLN A 79 21.30 0.84 -4.99
CA GLN A 79 19.96 0.75 -5.55
C GLN A 79 19.63 1.92 -6.49
N PHE A 80 20.19 3.09 -6.24
CA PHE A 80 20.03 4.25 -7.13
C PHE A 80 21.01 4.20 -8.29
N GLY A 81 22.27 3.84 -8.05
CA GLY A 81 23.27 3.76 -9.10
C GLY A 81 23.43 5.06 -9.88
N ALA A 82 23.37 4.98 -11.20
CA ALA A 82 23.42 6.13 -12.10
C ALA A 82 22.00 6.64 -12.38
N VAL A 83 21.63 7.72 -11.72
CA VAL A 83 20.34 8.41 -11.89
C VAL A 83 20.45 9.42 -13.02
N LYS A 84 19.44 9.49 -13.88
CA LYS A 84 19.28 10.51 -14.92
C LYS A 84 18.12 11.43 -14.59
N GLN A 85 18.22 12.68 -15.00
CA GLN A 85 17.08 13.60 -14.95
C GLN A 85 15.89 13.00 -15.70
N GLY A 86 14.71 13.05 -15.08
CA GLY A 86 13.48 12.46 -15.59
C GLY A 86 13.22 11.01 -15.15
N ASP A 87 14.18 10.36 -14.46
CA ASP A 87 13.94 9.04 -13.88
C ASP A 87 12.89 9.11 -12.76
N GLU A 88 12.08 8.07 -12.65
CA GLU A 88 11.12 7.89 -11.57
C GLU A 88 11.82 7.36 -10.30
N LEU A 89 11.30 7.75 -9.14
CA LEU A 89 11.76 7.26 -7.84
C LEU A 89 11.34 5.79 -7.65
N PRO A 90 12.25 4.88 -7.27
CA PRO A 90 11.91 3.49 -7.04
C PRO A 90 11.02 3.28 -5.80
N TYR A 91 10.28 2.17 -5.79
CA TYR A 91 9.35 1.77 -4.73
C TYR A 91 8.23 2.78 -4.45
N LEU A 92 7.83 3.52 -5.45
CA LEU A 92 6.70 4.44 -5.39
C LEU A 92 5.67 4.02 -6.44
N PRO A 93 4.53 3.42 -6.04
CA PRO A 93 3.51 3.01 -6.99
C PRO A 93 2.81 4.24 -7.58
N GLU A 94 2.54 4.20 -8.88
CA GLU A 94 1.81 5.27 -9.56
C GLU A 94 0.34 5.27 -9.11
N HIS A 95 -0.25 4.10 -8.90
CA HIS A 95 -1.65 3.95 -8.54
C HIS A 95 -1.82 3.11 -7.28
N LEU A 96 -2.51 3.66 -6.29
CA LEU A 96 -3.02 2.96 -5.13
C LEU A 96 -4.54 3.15 -5.08
N ALA A 97 -5.29 2.05 -4.92
CA ALA A 97 -6.74 2.11 -4.77
C ALA A 97 -7.22 1.19 -3.65
N LYS A 98 -8.26 1.61 -2.95
CA LYS A 98 -8.99 0.77 -2.00
C LYS A 98 -10.47 1.06 -2.09
N ILE A 99 -11.25 0.00 -2.28
CA ILE A 99 -12.70 0.03 -2.14
C ILE A 99 -13.05 -0.80 -0.92
N SER A 100 -13.98 -0.32 -0.11
CA SER A 100 -14.48 -1.02 1.06
C SER A 100 -16.01 -0.98 1.12
N ALA A 101 -16.58 -2.06 1.64
CA ALA A 101 -18.00 -2.15 1.95
C ALA A 101 -18.19 -2.74 3.34
N GLY A 102 -19.18 -2.25 4.09
CA GLY A 102 -19.57 -2.76 5.39
C GLY A 102 -21.10 -2.81 5.51
N LEU A 103 -21.63 -3.92 6.00
CA LEU A 103 -23.05 -4.13 6.26
C LEU A 103 -23.24 -4.49 7.73
N SER A 104 -23.88 -3.59 8.47
CA SER A 104 -24.23 -3.80 9.87
C SER A 104 -25.69 -4.20 9.99
N LEU A 105 -25.94 -5.32 10.65
CA LEU A 105 -27.23 -5.90 10.99
C LEU A 105 -27.35 -6.00 12.53
N PRO A 106 -28.53 -6.29 13.10
CA PRO A 106 -28.70 -6.32 14.56
C PRO A 106 -27.68 -7.19 15.32
N ASN A 107 -27.36 -8.38 14.76
CA ASN A 107 -26.47 -9.34 15.41
C ASN A 107 -25.21 -9.67 14.56
N TRP A 108 -25.02 -8.98 13.44
CA TRP A 108 -23.93 -9.25 12.51
C TRP A 108 -23.32 -7.97 11.97
N ASP A 109 -22.02 -7.98 11.82
CA ASP A 109 -21.30 -6.96 11.04
C ASP A 109 -20.43 -7.66 10.00
N PHE A 110 -20.61 -7.34 8.74
CA PHE A 110 -19.83 -7.83 7.63
C PHE A 110 -19.00 -6.68 7.06
N SER A 111 -17.74 -6.90 6.79
CA SER A 111 -16.95 -5.92 6.06
C SER A 111 -15.99 -6.59 5.10
N GLY A 112 -15.74 -5.93 3.98
CA GLY A 112 -14.79 -6.36 2.99
C GLY A 112 -14.05 -5.17 2.40
N SER A 113 -12.85 -5.42 1.91
CA SER A 113 -12.10 -4.43 1.15
C SER A 113 -11.27 -5.09 0.06
N VAL A 114 -11.17 -4.38 -1.05
CA VAL A 114 -10.27 -4.70 -2.16
C VAL A 114 -9.24 -3.60 -2.24
N LYS A 115 -7.96 -3.96 -2.26
CA LYS A 115 -6.83 -3.05 -2.41
C LYS A 115 -6.09 -3.39 -3.67
N TYR A 116 -5.82 -2.39 -4.48
CA TYR A 116 -4.98 -2.47 -5.67
C TYR A 116 -3.74 -1.61 -5.48
N GLN A 117 -2.60 -2.10 -5.94
CA GLN A 117 -1.35 -1.37 -6.08
C GLN A 117 -0.78 -1.68 -7.45
N SER A 118 -0.37 -0.63 -8.19
CA SER A 118 0.33 -0.81 -9.46
C SER A 118 1.75 -1.35 -9.25
N GLU A 119 2.33 -1.89 -10.29
CA GLU A 119 3.74 -2.24 -10.35
C GLU A 119 4.64 -1.05 -9.95
N MET A 120 5.85 -1.34 -9.48
CA MET A 120 6.83 -0.32 -9.10
C MET A 120 8.20 -0.69 -9.64
N ARG A 121 8.96 0.32 -10.05
CA ARG A 121 10.39 0.15 -10.29
C ARG A 121 11.13 -0.13 -9.00
N GLU A 122 12.16 -0.96 -9.06
CA GLU A 122 13.09 -1.16 -7.95
C GLU A 122 14.37 -0.35 -8.09
N GLU A 123 14.58 0.26 -9.26
CA GLU A 123 15.71 1.14 -9.58
C GLU A 123 15.21 2.37 -10.35
N PRO A 124 15.90 3.53 -10.27
CA PRO A 124 15.54 4.70 -11.05
C PRO A 124 15.50 4.39 -12.53
N GLY A 125 14.54 4.95 -13.26
CA GLY A 125 14.42 4.73 -14.70
C GLY A 125 13.20 5.42 -15.31
N GLN A 126 13.11 5.38 -16.63
CA GLN A 126 12.05 5.99 -17.43
C GLN A 126 11.42 4.98 -18.37
N GLY A 127 10.19 5.28 -18.82
CA GLY A 127 9.49 4.47 -19.81
C GLY A 127 8.99 3.13 -19.25
N PRO A 128 8.79 2.10 -20.07
CA PRO A 128 8.32 0.79 -19.62
C PRO A 128 9.26 0.15 -18.60
N ILE A 129 8.68 -0.51 -17.61
CA ILE A 129 9.44 -1.25 -16.60
C ILE A 129 9.98 -2.54 -17.23
N ASN A 130 11.28 -2.81 -17.05
CA ASN A 130 11.91 -4.02 -17.56
C ASN A 130 11.69 -5.21 -16.61
N GLU A 131 11.49 -6.40 -17.19
CA GLU A 131 11.35 -7.64 -16.40
C GLU A 131 12.55 -7.85 -15.46
N GLY A 132 12.25 -8.32 -14.24
CA GLY A 132 13.28 -8.66 -13.24
C GLY A 132 13.75 -7.51 -12.35
N ILE A 133 13.37 -6.26 -12.65
CA ILE A 133 13.73 -5.07 -11.87
C ILE A 133 12.51 -4.27 -11.37
N PHE A 134 11.37 -4.91 -11.23
CA PHE A 134 10.12 -4.30 -10.78
C PHE A 134 9.35 -5.22 -9.84
N THR A 135 8.42 -4.64 -9.09
CA THR A 135 7.41 -5.37 -8.34
C THR A 135 6.18 -5.54 -9.21
N GLU A 136 5.49 -6.66 -9.05
CA GLU A 136 4.23 -6.91 -9.74
C GLU A 136 3.12 -5.99 -9.21
N ASP A 137 2.15 -5.66 -10.06
CA ASP A 137 0.88 -5.13 -9.59
C ASP A 137 0.08 -6.23 -8.89
N TYR A 138 -0.78 -5.86 -7.96
CA TYR A 138 -1.59 -6.85 -7.23
C TYR A 138 -2.89 -6.28 -6.70
N LEU A 139 -3.83 -7.19 -6.48
CA LEU A 139 -5.14 -6.89 -5.94
C LEU A 139 -5.45 -7.84 -4.77
N VAL A 140 -5.50 -7.32 -3.55
CA VAL A 140 -5.75 -8.11 -2.34
C VAL A 140 -7.17 -7.86 -1.81
N THR A 141 -7.89 -8.94 -1.55
CA THR A 141 -9.24 -8.92 -0.98
C THR A 141 -9.22 -9.41 0.47
N ASP A 142 -9.72 -8.60 1.37
CA ASP A 142 -9.88 -8.91 2.80
C ASP A 142 -11.35 -8.95 3.19
N LEU A 143 -11.75 -9.94 3.99
CA LEU A 143 -13.12 -10.11 4.49
C LEU A 143 -13.12 -10.23 6.01
N ASN A 144 -14.12 -9.64 6.67
CA ASN A 144 -14.31 -9.77 8.11
C ASN A 144 -15.80 -9.96 8.42
N ILE A 145 -16.07 -10.75 9.44
CA ILE A 145 -17.40 -11.01 9.97
C ILE A 145 -17.34 -10.92 11.49
N SER A 146 -18.30 -10.23 12.08
CA SER A 146 -18.50 -10.21 13.53
C SER A 146 -19.92 -10.71 13.82
N TRP A 147 -20.05 -11.64 14.75
CA TRP A 147 -21.32 -12.14 15.23
C TRP A 147 -21.48 -11.79 16.71
N PHE A 148 -22.48 -10.98 17.01
CA PHE A 148 -22.87 -10.60 18.38
C PHE A 148 -23.84 -11.66 18.91
N ALA A 149 -23.29 -12.78 19.38
CA ALA A 149 -24.05 -13.96 19.78
C ALA A 149 -24.94 -13.69 21.00
N THR A 150 -24.42 -12.93 21.98
CA THR A 150 -25.12 -12.42 23.16
C THR A 150 -24.58 -11.05 23.53
N GLU A 151 -25.15 -10.37 24.54
CA GLU A 151 -24.59 -9.11 25.06
C GLU A 151 -23.16 -9.24 25.57
N SER A 152 -22.75 -10.45 26.00
CA SER A 152 -21.41 -10.73 26.54
C SER A 152 -20.50 -11.46 25.58
N LEU A 153 -21.01 -12.09 24.50
CA LEU A 153 -20.22 -12.93 23.60
C LEU A 153 -20.24 -12.39 22.17
N THR A 154 -19.06 -12.07 21.66
CA THR A 154 -18.83 -11.74 20.25
C THR A 154 -17.84 -12.71 19.62
N VAL A 155 -18.15 -13.22 18.44
CA VAL A 155 -17.27 -14.06 17.63
C VAL A 155 -16.87 -13.28 16.38
N TYR A 156 -15.56 -13.29 16.08
CA TYR A 156 -14.95 -12.61 14.93
C TYR A 156 -14.32 -13.65 14.00
N ALA A 157 -14.56 -13.51 12.72
CA ALA A 157 -13.80 -14.21 11.68
C ALA A 157 -13.17 -13.19 10.74
N SER A 158 -11.91 -13.41 10.37
CA SER A 158 -11.17 -12.56 9.43
C SER A 158 -10.44 -13.42 8.43
N ILE A 159 -10.62 -13.13 7.15
CA ILE A 159 -9.90 -13.75 6.03
C ILE A 159 -9.10 -12.64 5.36
N LYS A 160 -7.79 -12.79 5.33
CA LYS A 160 -6.87 -11.91 4.62
C LYS A 160 -6.44 -12.56 3.33
N ASN A 161 -6.34 -11.75 2.28
CA ASN A 161 -6.03 -12.22 0.94
C ASN A 161 -6.95 -13.38 0.52
N ALA A 162 -8.27 -13.16 0.58
CA ALA A 162 -9.30 -14.19 0.39
C ALA A 162 -9.25 -14.88 -0.98
N LEU A 163 -8.64 -14.24 -1.99
CA LEU A 163 -8.48 -14.77 -3.34
C LEU A 163 -7.12 -15.46 -3.55
N ASP A 164 -6.28 -15.57 -2.49
CA ASP A 164 -4.91 -16.13 -2.53
C ASP A 164 -4.04 -15.51 -3.64
N GLU A 165 -4.17 -14.19 -3.81
CA GLU A 165 -3.35 -13.44 -4.76
C GLU A 165 -1.87 -13.61 -4.43
N ARG A 166 -1.04 -13.83 -5.46
CA ARG A 166 0.40 -14.07 -5.31
C ARG A 166 1.16 -13.15 -6.25
N ALA A 167 1.78 -12.14 -5.69
CA ALA A 167 2.57 -11.17 -6.41
C ALA A 167 3.92 -10.95 -5.70
N ILE A 168 4.96 -10.70 -6.46
CA ILE A 168 6.26 -10.30 -5.91
C ILE A 168 6.22 -8.80 -5.62
N ILE A 169 6.26 -8.45 -4.34
CA ILE A 169 6.16 -7.06 -3.85
C ILE A 169 7.52 -6.42 -3.57
N SER A 170 8.63 -7.16 -3.65
CA SER A 170 10.01 -6.67 -3.55
C SER A 170 10.99 -7.78 -3.90
N HIS A 171 12.13 -7.45 -4.51
CA HIS A 171 13.29 -8.34 -4.67
C HIS A 171 14.42 -8.01 -3.69
N ARG A 172 14.30 -6.96 -2.90
CA ARG A 172 15.35 -6.50 -1.99
C ARG A 172 14.95 -6.67 -0.52
N PRO A 173 15.95 -6.86 0.39
CA PRO A 173 17.39 -6.97 0.11
C PRO A 173 17.86 -8.40 -0.27
N PHE A 174 17.07 -9.44 0.00
CA PHE A 174 17.52 -10.84 -0.04
C PHE A 174 16.77 -11.72 -1.06
N GLY A 175 16.28 -11.13 -2.15
CA GLY A 175 15.57 -11.83 -3.22
C GLY A 175 14.05 -11.62 -3.17
N ALA A 176 13.35 -12.31 -4.07
CA ALA A 176 11.92 -12.14 -4.28
C ALA A 176 11.10 -12.40 -3.00
N ARG A 177 10.30 -11.44 -2.61
CA ARG A 177 9.37 -11.51 -1.49
C ARG A 177 7.93 -11.40 -1.99
N PRO A 178 7.13 -12.46 -1.81
CA PRO A 178 5.72 -12.39 -2.14
C PRO A 178 4.94 -11.55 -1.12
N ASN A 179 3.74 -11.13 -1.52
CA ASN A 179 2.74 -10.61 -0.60
C ASN A 179 2.33 -11.68 0.44
N ALA A 180 1.59 -11.27 1.48
CA ALA A 180 1.08 -12.21 2.48
C ALA A 180 0.08 -13.21 1.85
N PRO A 181 0.22 -14.52 2.13
CA PRO A 181 -0.70 -15.53 1.61
C PRO A 181 -2.09 -15.42 2.25
N LEU A 182 -3.05 -16.16 1.68
CA LEU A 182 -4.35 -16.35 2.30
C LEU A 182 -4.18 -16.80 3.74
N SER A 183 -4.85 -16.11 4.65
CA SER A 183 -4.88 -16.48 6.06
C SER A 183 -6.28 -16.26 6.65
N ALA A 184 -6.71 -17.15 7.53
CA ALA A 184 -7.99 -17.05 8.22
C ALA A 184 -7.77 -17.14 9.74
N VAL A 185 -8.48 -16.29 10.48
CA VAL A 185 -8.43 -16.25 11.95
C VAL A 185 -9.85 -16.17 12.49
N ILE A 186 -10.12 -16.98 13.52
CA ILE A 186 -11.35 -16.91 14.30
C ILE A 186 -10.97 -16.52 15.74
N ARG A 187 -11.73 -15.60 16.33
CA ARG A 187 -11.56 -15.11 17.71
C ARG A 187 -12.92 -15.04 18.40
N ALA A 188 -12.93 -15.30 19.70
CA ALA A 188 -14.10 -15.05 20.54
C ALA A 188 -13.70 -14.07 21.66
N LYS A 189 -14.57 -13.12 21.94
CA LYS A 189 -14.47 -12.18 23.07
C LYS A 189 -15.66 -12.40 23.98
N TYR A 190 -15.38 -12.68 25.26
CA TYR A 190 -16.38 -12.73 26.30
C TYR A 190 -16.12 -11.61 27.32
N SER A 191 -17.15 -10.81 27.60
CA SER A 191 -17.09 -9.74 28.61
C SER A 191 -17.81 -10.22 29.87
N PHE A 192 -17.07 -10.35 30.98
CA PHE A 192 -17.65 -10.62 32.28
C PHE A 192 -18.29 -9.35 32.84
N LEU A 193 -19.50 -9.45 33.35
CA LEU A 193 -20.18 -8.39 34.07
C LEU A 193 -19.68 -8.30 35.51
#